data_c26ba0bef842ea272b11b130d0ebd576
#
_entry.id   c26ba0bef842ea272b11b130d0ebd576
#
_cell.length_a   1.000
_cell.length_b   1.000
_cell.length_c   1.000
_cell.angle_alpha   90.00
_cell.angle_beta   90.00
_cell.angle_gamma   90.00
#
_symmetry.space_group_name_H-M   'P 1'
#
loop_
_entity.id
_entity.type
_entity.pdbx_description
1 polymer ?
#
loop_
_entity_poly.entity_id
_entity_poly.type
_entity_poly.pdbx_seq_one_letter_code
_entity_poly.pdbx_strand_id
1 'polypeptide(L)'
;MSQTTQGGPERLKVSISMGETAITLFGVNTRDYYFNSDVMADVEARFWERFQPDGASISITLRGMAEAMGSEMLYRNHCIPSVKTPRVRKPEDVYELRVPDPLKDGRLPIVLEALVKLKERLDGRTGVGAG
;
A
#
# COMPACT_ATOMS: atom_id res chain seq x y z
N MET A 1 -18.36 -44.12 0.75
CA MET A 1 -19.18 -43.21 1.61
C MET A 1 -18.60 -41.83 1.49
N SER A 2 -19.21 -41.00 0.66
CA SER A 2 -18.78 -39.61 0.46
C SER A 2 -19.30 -38.78 1.60
N GLN A 3 -18.41 -38.21 2.44
CA GLN A 3 -18.78 -37.19 3.41
C GLN A 3 -18.98 -35.87 2.67
N THR A 4 -20.23 -35.52 2.49
CA THR A 4 -20.65 -34.19 2.06
C THR A 4 -20.39 -33.25 3.25
N THR A 5 -19.31 -32.51 3.22
CA THR A 5 -19.10 -31.37 4.11
C THR A 5 -20.16 -30.32 3.81
N GLN A 6 -21.20 -30.27 4.63
CA GLN A 6 -22.15 -29.15 4.64
C GLN A 6 -21.35 -27.89 5.02
N GLY A 7 -20.98 -27.08 4.03
CA GLY A 7 -20.47 -25.76 4.23
C GLY A 7 -21.58 -24.91 4.84
N GLY A 8 -21.37 -24.44 6.09
CA GLY A 8 -22.19 -23.37 6.64
C GLY A 8 -22.08 -22.13 5.73
N PRO A 9 -22.95 -21.12 5.89
CA PRO A 9 -22.92 -19.92 5.07
C PRO A 9 -21.52 -19.32 5.13
N GLU A 10 -20.90 -19.15 3.96
CA GLU A 10 -19.57 -18.58 3.83
C GLU A 10 -19.62 -17.15 4.39
N ARG A 11 -18.82 -16.87 5.42
CA ARG A 11 -18.73 -15.55 6.03
C ARG A 11 -18.20 -14.56 5.01
N LEU A 12 -18.85 -13.42 4.87
CA LEU A 12 -18.33 -12.34 4.04
C LEU A 12 -16.96 -11.89 4.55
N LYS A 13 -16.01 -11.77 3.65
CA LYS A 13 -14.69 -11.23 3.97
C LYS A 13 -14.77 -9.74 4.18
N VAL A 14 -14.13 -9.26 5.25
CA VAL A 14 -14.03 -7.84 5.58
C VAL A 14 -12.63 -7.36 5.26
N SER A 15 -12.54 -6.43 4.33
CA SER A 15 -11.30 -5.70 4.01
C SER A 15 -11.41 -4.28 4.55
N ILE A 16 -10.36 -3.82 5.20
CA ILE A 16 -10.26 -2.46 5.70
C ILE A 16 -9.01 -1.84 5.09
N SER A 17 -9.17 -0.72 4.41
CA SER A 17 -8.06 0.09 3.93
C SER A 17 -8.10 1.44 4.61
N MET A 18 -7.11 1.73 5.43
CA MET A 18 -6.99 3.02 6.12
C MET A 18 -6.00 3.96 5.45
N GLY A 19 -5.16 3.43 4.56
CA GLY A 19 -4.16 4.23 3.88
C GLY A 19 -3.37 5.10 4.85
N GLU A 20 -3.27 6.37 4.54
CA GLU A 20 -2.53 7.35 5.34
C GLU A 20 -3.11 7.60 6.74
N THR A 21 -4.33 7.21 7.02
CA THR A 21 -4.92 7.34 8.37
C THR A 21 -4.17 6.47 9.38
N ALA A 22 -3.64 5.32 8.97
CA ALA A 22 -2.83 4.45 9.82
C ALA A 22 -1.56 5.16 10.33
N ILE A 23 -0.96 6.04 9.53
CA ILE A 23 0.20 6.85 9.90
C ILE A 23 -0.11 7.69 11.14
N THR A 24 -1.23 8.41 11.10
CA THR A 24 -1.70 9.24 12.22
C THR A 24 -2.07 8.40 13.43
N LEU A 25 -2.77 7.28 13.22
CA LEU A 25 -3.19 6.38 14.30
C LEU A 25 -2.02 5.83 15.10
N PHE A 26 -0.90 5.54 14.45
CA PHE A 26 0.29 4.97 15.10
C PHE A 26 1.39 6.02 15.38
N GLY A 27 1.12 7.31 15.14
CA GLY A 27 2.03 8.40 15.44
C GLY A 27 3.34 8.38 14.63
N VAL A 28 3.28 7.85 13.40
CA VAL A 28 4.43 7.74 12.51
C VAL A 28 4.54 8.99 11.65
N ASN A 29 5.78 9.38 11.33
CA ASN A 29 6.04 10.46 10.39
C ASN A 29 5.70 10.01 8.96
N THR A 30 5.05 10.86 8.20
CA THR A 30 4.65 10.57 6.81
C THR A 30 5.83 10.21 5.92
N ARG A 31 6.96 10.92 6.03
CA ARG A 31 8.14 10.61 5.22
C ARG A 31 8.74 9.26 5.59
N ASP A 32 8.80 8.94 6.88
CA ASP A 32 9.33 7.66 7.35
C ASP A 32 8.48 6.51 6.84
N TYR A 33 7.15 6.65 6.90
CA TYR A 33 6.24 5.66 6.33
C TYR A 33 6.46 5.45 4.83
N TYR A 34 6.56 6.52 4.05
CA TYR A 34 6.64 6.40 2.59
C TYR A 34 8.01 6.03 2.04
N PHE A 35 9.08 6.29 2.78
CA PHE A 35 10.46 6.08 2.31
C PHE A 35 11.24 5.01 3.08
N ASN A 36 10.59 4.32 4.01
CA ASN A 36 11.21 3.24 4.77
C ASN A 36 10.29 2.01 4.78
N SER A 37 10.72 0.95 4.10
CA SER A 37 9.98 -0.30 3.97
C SER A 37 9.74 -1.01 5.31
N ASP A 38 10.65 -0.87 6.29
CA ASP A 38 10.47 -1.45 7.63
C ASP A 38 9.36 -0.73 8.39
N VAL A 39 9.34 0.60 8.33
CA VAL A 39 8.30 1.42 8.97
C VAL A 39 6.95 1.16 8.32
N MET A 40 6.90 1.08 6.99
CA MET A 40 5.68 0.78 6.25
C MET A 40 5.12 -0.60 6.64
N ALA A 41 5.95 -1.63 6.64
CA ALA A 41 5.55 -2.98 7.04
C ALA A 41 5.12 -3.06 8.51
N ASP A 42 5.78 -2.31 9.41
CA ASP A 42 5.42 -2.26 10.83
C ASP A 42 4.04 -1.64 11.05
N VAL A 43 3.77 -0.51 10.42
CA VAL A 43 2.48 0.17 10.52
C VAL A 43 1.34 -0.73 10.05
N GLU A 44 1.51 -1.41 8.92
CA GLU A 44 0.47 -2.30 8.37
C GLU A 44 0.31 -3.58 9.19
N ALA A 45 1.38 -4.12 9.76
CA ALA A 45 1.30 -5.26 10.67
C ALA A 45 0.55 -4.89 11.96
N ARG A 46 0.87 -3.75 12.57
CA ARG A 46 0.17 -3.24 13.77
C ARG A 46 -1.29 -2.93 13.48
N PHE A 47 -1.58 -2.42 12.29
CA PHE A 47 -2.95 -2.19 11.85
C PHE A 47 -3.72 -3.52 11.77
N TRP A 48 -3.15 -4.52 11.10
CA TRP A 48 -3.75 -5.85 11.02
C TRP A 48 -3.94 -6.48 12.41
N GLU A 49 -2.95 -6.39 13.29
CA GLU A 49 -3.03 -6.93 14.65
C GLU A 49 -4.13 -6.27 15.49
N ARG A 50 -4.37 -4.98 15.30
CA ARG A 50 -5.37 -4.24 16.05
C ARG A 50 -6.80 -4.48 15.57
N PHE A 51 -7.01 -4.56 14.26
CA PHE A 51 -8.35 -4.58 13.66
C PHE A 51 -8.75 -5.94 13.10
N GLN A 52 -7.82 -6.86 12.91
CA GLN A 52 -8.04 -8.22 12.45
C GLN A 52 -8.89 -8.31 11.17
N PRO A 53 -8.64 -7.52 10.11
CA PRO A 53 -9.31 -7.72 8.83
C PRO A 53 -8.91 -9.08 8.22
N ASP A 54 -9.68 -9.56 7.24
CA ASP A 54 -9.44 -10.85 6.59
C ASP A 54 -8.20 -10.90 5.67
N GLY A 55 -7.53 -9.78 5.48
CA GLY A 55 -6.29 -9.65 4.74
C GLY A 55 -5.49 -8.44 5.18
N ALA A 56 -4.21 -8.44 4.86
CA ALA A 56 -3.33 -7.29 5.00
C ALA A 56 -2.87 -6.81 3.62
N SER A 57 -2.70 -5.52 3.43
CA SER A 57 -2.25 -4.98 2.15
C SER A 57 -1.40 -3.73 2.33
N ILE A 58 -0.51 -3.52 1.37
CA ILE A 58 0.18 -2.25 1.19
C ILE A 58 -0.24 -1.68 -0.16
N SER A 59 -0.66 -0.42 -0.18
CA SER A 59 -1.05 0.26 -1.41
C SER A 59 -0.02 1.30 -1.82
N ILE A 60 0.31 1.34 -3.11
CA ILE A 60 1.09 2.44 -3.66
C ILE A 60 0.29 3.73 -3.74
N THR A 61 -1.01 3.64 -3.67
CA THR A 61 -1.96 4.72 -3.84
C THR A 61 -1.94 5.38 -5.24
N LEU A 62 -2.96 6.15 -5.57
CA LEU A 62 -2.99 6.90 -6.84
C LEU A 62 -1.83 7.90 -6.96
N ARG A 63 -1.44 8.49 -5.83
CA ARG A 63 -0.32 9.46 -5.79
C ARG A 63 1.02 8.80 -6.02
N GLY A 64 1.25 7.63 -5.46
CA GLY A 64 2.46 6.86 -5.69
C GLY A 64 2.57 6.36 -7.13
N MET A 65 1.46 6.02 -7.76
CA MET A 65 1.44 5.69 -9.18
C MET A 65 1.76 6.91 -10.03
N ALA A 66 1.18 8.08 -9.73
CA ALA A 66 1.51 9.33 -10.43
C ALA A 66 3.00 9.70 -10.29
N GLU A 67 3.61 9.46 -9.11
CA GLU A 67 5.04 9.62 -8.88
C GLU A 67 5.88 8.68 -9.75
N ALA A 68 5.53 7.39 -9.77
CA ALA A 68 6.22 6.40 -10.59
C ALA A 68 6.13 6.71 -12.09
N MET A 69 5.06 7.39 -12.51
CA MET A 69 4.88 7.87 -13.88
C MET A 69 5.57 9.22 -14.15
N GLY A 70 6.28 9.79 -13.17
CA GLY A 70 7.10 10.98 -13.34
C GLY A 70 6.51 12.30 -12.84
N SER A 71 5.41 12.27 -12.07
CA SER A 71 4.93 13.47 -11.38
C SER A 71 5.80 13.79 -10.16
N GLU A 72 6.04 15.07 -9.91
CA GLU A 72 6.75 15.53 -8.72
C GLU A 72 5.78 15.59 -7.53
N MET A 73 6.17 14.96 -6.43
CA MET A 73 5.35 14.90 -5.22
C MET A 73 5.90 15.83 -4.13
N LEU A 74 5.01 16.31 -3.29
CA LEU A 74 5.32 17.08 -2.09
C LEU A 74 4.93 16.25 -0.86
N TYR A 75 5.92 15.86 -0.07
CA TYR A 75 5.76 15.14 1.20
C TYR A 75 5.93 16.10 2.36
N ARG A 76 4.85 16.30 3.10
CA ARG A 76 4.84 17.08 4.36
C ARG A 76 4.60 16.15 5.53
N ASN A 77 5.09 16.54 6.71
CA ASN A 77 4.82 15.79 7.93
C ASN A 77 3.33 15.87 8.28
N HIS A 78 2.78 14.75 8.73
CA HIS A 78 1.39 14.62 9.20
C HIS A 78 0.31 14.97 8.16
N CYS A 79 0.66 14.94 6.89
CA CYS A 79 -0.26 15.22 5.77
C CYS A 79 -0.14 14.17 4.69
N ILE A 80 -1.24 13.93 4.01
CA ILE A 80 -1.26 13.14 2.78
C ILE A 80 -0.37 13.83 1.73
N PRO A 81 0.49 13.09 1.00
CA PRO A 81 1.29 13.65 -0.08
C PRO A 81 0.42 14.32 -1.14
N SER A 82 0.88 15.41 -1.70
CA SER A 82 0.20 16.11 -2.78
C SER A 82 1.06 16.17 -4.03
N VAL A 83 0.43 16.24 -5.19
CA VAL A 83 1.14 16.46 -6.45
C VAL A 83 1.61 17.92 -6.48
N LYS A 84 2.92 18.14 -6.59
CA LYS A 84 3.52 19.47 -6.77
C LYS A 84 3.52 19.85 -8.25
N THR A 85 4.00 18.95 -9.10
CA THR A 85 4.06 19.15 -10.54
C THR A 85 3.54 17.87 -11.23
N PRO A 86 2.38 17.91 -11.91
CA PRO A 86 1.90 16.75 -12.63
C PRO A 86 2.76 16.47 -13.86
N ARG A 87 2.97 15.19 -14.19
CA ARG A 87 3.65 14.78 -15.44
C ARG A 87 2.80 15.11 -16.67
N VAL A 88 1.49 14.94 -16.56
CA VAL A 88 0.54 15.25 -17.65
C VAL A 88 -0.06 16.62 -17.37
N ARG A 89 0.18 17.58 -18.26
CA ARG A 89 -0.36 18.96 -18.18
C ARG A 89 -1.34 19.28 -19.30
N LYS A 90 -1.23 18.56 -20.42
CA LYS A 90 -2.08 18.66 -21.60
C LYS A 90 -2.32 17.26 -22.17
N PRO A 91 -3.36 17.05 -22.97
CA PRO A 91 -3.72 15.73 -23.47
C PRO A 91 -2.57 15.01 -24.22
N GLU A 92 -1.76 15.77 -24.97
CA GLU A 92 -0.66 15.21 -25.77
C GLU A 92 0.41 14.55 -24.90
N ASP A 93 0.62 15.02 -23.66
CA ASP A 93 1.63 14.49 -22.75
C ASP A 93 1.39 13.00 -22.40
N VAL A 94 0.14 12.52 -22.59
CA VAL A 94 -0.22 11.12 -22.35
C VAL A 94 0.57 10.17 -23.25
N TYR A 95 0.86 10.58 -24.49
CA TYR A 95 1.61 9.76 -25.44
C TYR A 95 3.09 9.61 -25.08
N GLU A 96 3.60 10.44 -24.18
CA GLU A 96 4.97 10.37 -23.68
C GLU A 96 5.12 9.54 -22.40
N LEU A 97 4.00 9.06 -21.83
CA LEU A 97 4.04 8.23 -20.66
C LEU A 97 4.59 6.85 -21.02
N ARG A 98 5.40 6.33 -20.11
CA ARG A 98 5.86 4.94 -20.16
C ARG A 98 5.27 4.16 -18.99
N VAL A 99 5.15 2.85 -19.15
CA VAL A 99 4.81 1.96 -18.05
C VAL A 99 5.95 2.00 -17.01
N PRO A 100 5.65 2.27 -15.75
CA PRO A 100 6.66 2.30 -14.70
C PRO A 100 7.32 0.93 -14.50
N ASP A 101 8.63 0.94 -14.29
CA ASP A 101 9.37 -0.26 -13.86
C ASP A 101 9.22 -0.42 -12.33
N PRO A 102 8.59 -1.50 -11.86
CA PRO A 102 8.35 -1.68 -10.43
C PRO A 102 9.64 -1.82 -9.59
N LEU A 103 10.77 -2.09 -10.22
CA LEU A 103 12.05 -2.23 -9.54
C LEU A 103 12.85 -0.92 -9.48
N LYS A 104 12.37 0.16 -10.13
CA LYS A 104 13.16 1.40 -10.29
C LYS A 104 12.36 2.67 -10.06
N ASP A 105 11.09 2.71 -10.48
CA ASP A 105 10.36 3.97 -10.59
C ASP A 105 9.65 4.37 -9.32
N GLY A 106 9.84 5.62 -8.92
CA GLY A 106 9.22 6.21 -7.74
C GLY A 106 9.46 5.40 -6.46
N ARG A 107 8.39 5.14 -5.72
CA ARG A 107 8.43 4.33 -4.49
C ARG A 107 8.03 2.86 -4.70
N LEU A 108 7.85 2.42 -5.93
CA LEU A 108 7.50 1.03 -6.22
C LEU A 108 8.46 0.02 -5.58
N PRO A 109 9.81 0.19 -5.66
CA PRO A 109 10.74 -0.73 -5.00
C PRO A 109 10.54 -0.81 -3.48
N ILE A 110 10.28 0.32 -2.82
CA ILE A 110 10.05 0.39 -1.37
C ILE A 110 8.76 -0.36 -1.00
N VAL A 111 7.70 -0.21 -1.79
CA VAL A 111 6.43 -0.92 -1.58
C VAL A 111 6.61 -2.43 -1.76
N LEU A 112 7.34 -2.87 -2.78
CA LEU A 112 7.64 -4.29 -2.99
C LEU A 112 8.42 -4.88 -1.82
N GLU A 113 9.44 -4.19 -1.34
CA GLU A 113 10.21 -4.63 -0.18
C GLU A 113 9.35 -4.67 1.09
N ALA A 114 8.51 -3.66 1.29
CA ALA A 114 7.59 -3.62 2.43
C ALA A 114 6.56 -4.75 2.40
N LEU A 115 6.07 -5.17 1.23
CA LEU A 115 5.19 -6.32 1.07
C LEU A 115 5.87 -7.63 1.50
N VAL A 116 7.13 -7.82 1.12
CA VAL A 116 7.91 -8.98 1.56
C VAL A 116 8.04 -9.00 3.08
N LYS A 117 8.45 -7.88 3.67
CA LYS A 117 8.60 -7.72 5.13
C LYS A 117 7.28 -7.90 5.87
N LEU A 118 6.19 -7.38 5.35
CA LEU A 118 4.86 -7.55 5.93
C LEU A 118 4.45 -9.03 5.94
N LYS A 119 4.67 -9.73 4.82
CA LYS A 119 4.40 -11.16 4.73
C LYS A 119 5.20 -11.98 5.75
N GLU A 120 6.48 -11.66 5.91
CA GLU A 120 7.34 -12.30 6.91
C GLU A 120 6.86 -12.03 8.35
N ARG A 121 6.52 -10.78 8.68
CA ARG A 121 6.02 -10.40 10.01
C ARG A 121 4.70 -11.07 10.36
N LEU A 122 3.81 -11.24 9.39
CA LEU A 122 2.53 -11.89 9.59
C LEU A 122 2.60 -13.42 9.58
N ASP A 123 3.71 -14.00 9.12
CA ASP A 123 4.04 -15.43 9.21
C ASP A 123 2.86 -16.36 8.87
N GLY A 124 2.21 -16.12 7.74
CA GLY A 124 1.07 -16.92 7.27
C GLY A 124 -0.24 -16.75 8.05
N ARG A 125 -0.29 -15.88 9.06
CA ARG A 125 -1.52 -15.61 9.84
C ARG A 125 -2.65 -15.03 8.99
N THR A 126 -2.32 -14.38 7.88
CA THR A 126 -3.27 -13.83 6.91
C THR A 126 -2.66 -13.73 5.52
N GLY A 127 -3.52 -13.56 4.50
CA GLY A 127 -3.07 -13.22 3.15
C GLY A 127 -2.53 -11.79 3.10
N VAL A 128 -1.43 -11.59 2.37
CA VAL A 128 -0.84 -10.27 2.12
C VAL A 128 -0.89 -9.98 0.63
N GLY A 129 -1.33 -8.79 0.26
CA GLY A 129 -1.46 -8.36 -1.12
C GLY A 129 -1.10 -6.89 -1.35
N ALA A 130 -0.92 -6.55 -2.62
CA ALA A 130 -0.87 -5.16 -3.05
C ALA A 130 -2.30 -4.65 -3.27
N GLY A 131 -2.64 -3.46 -2.76
CA GLY A 131 -3.93 -2.80 -2.88
C GLY A 131 -3.89 -1.56 -3.77
#